data_be219f950d07b5aec294c3e855965d93
#
_entry.id   be219f950d07b5aec294c3e855965d93
#
_cell.length_a   1.000
_cell.length_b   1.000
_cell.length_c   1.000
_cell.angle_alpha   90.00
_cell.angle_beta   90.00
_cell.angle_gamma   90.00
#
_symmetry.space_group_name_H-M   'P 1'
#
loop_
_entity.id
_entity.type
_entity.pdbx_description
1 polymer ?
#
loop_
_entity_poly.entity_id
_entity_poly.type
_entity_poly.pdbx_seq_one_letter_code
_entity_poly.pdbx_strand_id
1 'polypeptide(L)'
;SDSINSMAAASLPINYGTTYYALKRRAEAKKGESLLILGGSGGIGTASIQLGNILGLNTIAAVGSDEKEEYVKSLGANHIIRYDKENLKNKAKELTDGKGVDIVMDPVGGNVSEEALRATAWNGRLLVIGFAQGDIPKIPLNIALVKGVSIVGVWWGRWTQTSPKESAEDFKELIDFI
;
A
#
# COMPACT_ATOMS: atom_id res chain seq x y z
N SER A 1 -5.78 9.30 23.74
CA SER A 1 -6.59 10.54 23.78
C SER A 1 -8.08 10.15 23.77
N ASP A 2 -8.93 10.87 24.47
CA ASP A 2 -10.38 10.60 24.57
C ASP A 2 -11.13 10.84 23.23
N SER A 3 -10.40 11.21 22.19
CA SER A 3 -10.91 11.52 20.85
C SER A 3 -11.10 10.31 19.93
N ILE A 4 -10.53 9.15 20.26
CA ILE A 4 -10.61 7.94 19.42
C ILE A 4 -11.70 7.02 19.97
N ASN A 5 -12.71 6.72 19.14
CA ASN A 5 -13.75 5.75 19.54
C ASN A 5 -13.20 4.31 19.56
N SER A 6 -13.86 3.42 20.30
CA SER A 6 -13.39 2.03 20.52
C SER A 6 -13.23 1.23 19.22
N MET A 7 -14.03 1.49 18.17
CA MET A 7 -13.93 0.80 16.89
C MET A 7 -12.69 1.25 16.12
N ALA A 8 -12.42 2.56 16.10
CA ALA A 8 -11.20 3.10 15.50
C ALA A 8 -9.96 2.58 16.25
N ALA A 9 -9.98 2.59 17.58
CA ALA A 9 -8.90 2.06 18.41
C ALA A 9 -8.61 0.58 18.12
N ALA A 10 -9.64 -0.25 17.92
CA ALA A 10 -9.50 -1.67 17.63
C ALA A 10 -8.87 -1.95 16.25
N SER A 11 -9.10 -1.07 15.26
CA SER A 11 -8.53 -1.22 13.90
C SER A 11 -7.09 -0.73 13.77
N LEU A 12 -6.67 0.16 14.66
CA LEU A 12 -5.35 0.80 14.65
C LEU A 12 -4.18 -0.20 14.64
N PRO A 13 -4.07 -1.16 15.56
CA PRO A 13 -2.87 -1.99 15.64
C PRO A 13 -2.62 -2.78 14.35
N ILE A 14 -3.64 -3.42 13.79
CA ILE A 14 -3.46 -4.32 12.64
C ILE A 14 -3.30 -3.51 11.35
N ASN A 15 -4.26 -2.63 11.02
CA ASN A 15 -4.25 -1.94 9.73
C ASN A 15 -3.12 -0.90 9.65
N TYR A 16 -3.05 -0.02 10.63
CA TYR A 16 -2.05 1.07 10.62
C TYR A 16 -0.66 0.56 11.03
N GLY A 17 -0.56 -0.35 12.00
CA GLY A 17 0.71 -0.97 12.38
C GLY A 17 1.34 -1.73 11.22
N THR A 18 0.56 -2.54 10.48
CA THR A 18 1.03 -3.23 9.28
C THR A 18 1.46 -2.24 8.20
N THR A 19 0.65 -1.22 7.93
CA THR A 19 0.94 -0.22 6.90
C THR A 19 2.18 0.60 7.25
N TYR A 20 2.31 1.05 8.50
CA TYR A 20 3.45 1.82 8.96
C TYR A 20 4.75 1.01 8.87
N TYR A 21 4.74 -0.24 9.34
CA TYR A 21 5.85 -1.17 9.17
C TYR A 21 6.21 -1.38 7.69
N ALA A 22 5.21 -1.58 6.84
CA ALA A 22 5.39 -1.76 5.41
C ALA A 22 6.08 -0.56 4.76
N LEU A 23 5.60 0.65 5.02
CA LEU A 23 6.13 1.87 4.41
C LEU A 23 7.47 2.29 5.02
N LYS A 24 7.58 2.32 6.35
CA LYS A 24 8.79 2.79 7.05
C LYS A 24 9.93 1.79 6.98
N ARG A 25 9.69 0.53 7.34
CA ARG A 25 10.74 -0.47 7.53
C ARG A 25 11.01 -1.34 6.31
N ARG A 26 9.95 -1.68 5.55
CA ARG A 26 10.10 -2.63 4.44
C ARG A 26 10.34 -1.93 3.10
N ALA A 27 9.63 -0.85 2.84
CA ALA A 27 9.82 -0.05 1.63
C ALA A 27 10.88 1.05 1.79
N GLU A 28 11.18 1.48 3.02
CA GLU A 28 12.00 2.68 3.27
C GLU A 28 11.50 3.86 2.44
N ALA A 29 10.17 4.08 2.50
CA ALA A 29 9.46 5.05 1.67
C ALA A 29 9.99 6.46 1.89
N LYS A 30 10.18 7.21 0.81
CA LYS A 30 10.71 8.57 0.82
C LYS A 30 9.66 9.55 0.34
N LYS A 31 9.60 10.71 0.96
CA LYS A 31 8.72 11.81 0.53
C LYS A 31 8.83 12.07 -0.97
N GLY A 32 7.69 12.19 -1.63
CA GLY A 32 7.58 12.42 -3.08
C GLY A 32 7.50 11.14 -3.92
N GLU A 33 7.76 9.95 -3.34
CA GLU A 33 7.57 8.69 -4.06
C GLU A 33 6.08 8.41 -4.32
N SER A 34 5.80 7.73 -5.42
CA SER A 34 4.45 7.29 -5.80
C SER A 34 4.11 5.96 -5.13
N LEU A 35 2.92 5.89 -4.50
CA LEU A 35 2.39 4.72 -3.80
C LEU A 35 1.10 4.22 -4.45
N LEU A 36 1.17 3.13 -5.21
CA LEU A 36 -0.01 2.43 -5.71
C LEU A 36 -0.57 1.51 -4.62
N ILE A 37 -1.85 1.67 -4.32
CA ILE A 37 -2.55 0.96 -3.24
C ILE A 37 -3.64 0.08 -3.85
N LEU A 38 -3.42 -1.23 -3.89
CA LEU A 38 -4.43 -2.19 -4.31
C LEU A 38 -5.47 -2.36 -3.21
N GLY A 39 -6.75 -2.48 -3.59
CA GLY A 39 -7.84 -2.59 -2.63
C GLY A 39 -7.95 -1.35 -1.73
N GLY A 40 -7.88 -0.16 -2.32
CA GLY A 40 -7.80 1.13 -1.62
C GLY A 40 -8.90 1.37 -0.56
N SER A 41 -10.08 0.76 -0.74
CA SER A 41 -11.21 0.90 0.20
C SER A 41 -11.20 -0.11 1.37
N GLY A 42 -10.24 -1.04 1.42
CA GLY A 42 -10.08 -1.97 2.55
C GLY A 42 -9.35 -1.34 3.73
N GLY A 43 -9.24 -2.04 4.86
CA GLY A 43 -8.58 -1.51 6.06
C GLY A 43 -7.11 -1.12 5.84
N ILE A 44 -6.32 -1.98 5.18
CA ILE A 44 -4.94 -1.66 4.78
C ILE A 44 -4.93 -0.51 3.75
N GLY A 45 -5.87 -0.51 2.77
CA GLY A 45 -5.97 0.55 1.77
C GLY A 45 -6.24 1.92 2.39
N THR A 46 -7.21 1.99 3.30
CA THR A 46 -7.55 3.20 4.08
C THR A 46 -6.32 3.72 4.84
N ALA A 47 -5.67 2.86 5.60
CA ALA A 47 -4.46 3.21 6.36
C ALA A 47 -3.32 3.67 5.42
N SER A 48 -3.19 3.03 4.23
CA SER A 48 -2.14 3.38 3.26
C SER A 48 -2.35 4.75 2.61
N ILE A 49 -3.60 5.14 2.34
CA ILE A 49 -3.90 6.48 1.84
C ILE A 49 -3.55 7.52 2.88
N GLN A 50 -4.03 7.35 4.11
CA GLN A 50 -3.84 8.32 5.19
C GLN A 50 -2.36 8.44 5.59
N LEU A 51 -1.68 7.34 5.88
CA LEU A 51 -0.25 7.35 6.23
C LEU A 51 0.62 7.77 5.06
N GLY A 52 0.28 7.37 3.83
CA GLY A 52 0.98 7.83 2.63
C GLY A 52 0.96 9.35 2.50
N ASN A 53 -0.20 9.97 2.72
CA ASN A 53 -0.33 11.43 2.70
C ASN A 53 0.48 12.10 3.82
N ILE A 54 0.44 11.57 5.05
CA ILE A 54 1.23 12.06 6.19
C ILE A 54 2.73 11.99 5.89
N LEU A 55 3.18 10.90 5.29
CA LEU A 55 4.58 10.70 4.89
C LEU A 55 4.98 11.49 3.63
N GLY A 56 4.04 12.20 3.00
CA GLY A 56 4.26 13.01 1.81
C GLY A 56 4.47 12.18 0.54
N LEU A 57 3.87 10.99 0.48
CA LEU A 57 3.84 10.16 -0.73
C LEU A 57 2.73 10.63 -1.68
N ASN A 58 2.91 10.39 -2.97
CA ASN A 58 1.88 10.58 -3.98
C ASN A 58 1.00 9.32 -4.06
N THR A 59 -0.15 9.34 -3.39
CA THR A 59 -1.02 8.17 -3.21
C THR A 59 -1.92 7.94 -4.42
N ILE A 60 -1.94 6.71 -4.94
CA ILE A 60 -2.76 6.27 -6.07
C ILE A 60 -3.60 5.08 -5.59
N ALA A 61 -4.88 5.30 -5.32
CA ALA A 61 -5.78 4.26 -4.81
C ALA A 61 -6.45 3.50 -5.96
N ALA A 62 -6.32 2.17 -6.00
CA ALA A 62 -6.96 1.31 -6.97
C ALA A 62 -8.22 0.66 -6.38
N VAL A 63 -9.38 0.88 -7.04
CA VAL A 63 -10.70 0.43 -6.59
C VAL A 63 -11.57 -0.04 -7.76
N GLY A 64 -12.65 -0.80 -7.51
CA GLY A 64 -13.48 -1.42 -8.54
C GLY A 64 -14.96 -1.03 -8.51
N SER A 65 -15.36 0.11 -7.90
CA SER A 65 -16.75 0.61 -7.97
C SER A 65 -16.83 2.10 -7.68
N ASP A 66 -17.93 2.77 -8.12
CA ASP A 66 -18.15 4.20 -7.91
C ASP A 66 -18.21 4.54 -6.41
N GLU A 67 -18.90 3.72 -5.62
CA GLU A 67 -18.97 3.88 -4.16
C GLU A 67 -17.57 3.87 -3.51
N LYS A 68 -16.71 2.93 -3.92
CA LYS A 68 -15.34 2.83 -3.41
C LYS A 68 -14.47 4.00 -3.88
N GLU A 69 -14.70 4.52 -5.08
CA GLU A 69 -14.04 5.70 -5.58
C GLU A 69 -14.35 6.93 -4.71
N GLU A 70 -15.62 7.20 -4.43
CA GLU A 70 -16.03 8.30 -3.55
C GLU A 70 -15.43 8.14 -2.14
N TYR A 71 -15.40 6.92 -1.62
CA TYR A 71 -14.80 6.63 -0.32
C TYR A 71 -13.30 6.97 -0.29
N VAL A 72 -12.49 6.47 -1.23
CA VAL A 72 -11.04 6.73 -1.21
C VAL A 72 -10.72 8.19 -1.51
N LYS A 73 -11.56 8.88 -2.29
CA LYS A 73 -11.48 10.31 -2.51
C LYS A 73 -11.70 11.10 -1.21
N SER A 74 -12.69 10.69 -0.39
CA SER A 74 -12.94 11.31 0.91
C SER A 74 -11.78 11.13 1.90
N LEU A 75 -10.95 10.08 1.72
CA LEU A 75 -9.73 9.85 2.49
C LEU A 75 -8.52 10.69 2.03
N GLY A 76 -8.66 11.43 0.92
CA GLY A 76 -7.61 12.27 0.38
C GLY A 76 -6.62 11.55 -0.53
N ALA A 77 -7.01 10.46 -1.22
CA ALA A 77 -6.18 9.86 -2.26
C ALA A 77 -5.84 10.90 -3.33
N ASN A 78 -4.56 11.06 -3.70
CA ASN A 78 -4.15 12.05 -4.70
C ASN A 78 -4.66 11.67 -6.10
N HIS A 79 -4.64 10.36 -6.41
CA HIS A 79 -5.15 9.81 -7.66
C HIS A 79 -5.94 8.54 -7.40
N ILE A 80 -6.84 8.19 -8.32
CA ILE A 80 -7.67 7.00 -8.24
C ILE A 80 -7.60 6.26 -9.57
N ILE A 81 -7.52 4.93 -9.52
CA ILE A 81 -7.60 4.03 -10.67
C ILE A 81 -8.83 3.14 -10.53
N ARG A 82 -9.72 3.19 -11.50
CA ARG A 82 -10.90 2.33 -11.60
C ARG A 82 -10.58 1.12 -12.46
N TYR A 83 -9.97 0.08 -11.84
CA TYR A 83 -9.53 -1.11 -12.58
C TYR A 83 -10.67 -1.94 -13.19
N ASP A 84 -11.92 -1.66 -12.88
CA ASP A 84 -13.10 -2.19 -13.56
C ASP A 84 -13.45 -1.47 -14.87
N LYS A 85 -12.92 -0.25 -15.07
CA LYS A 85 -13.17 0.60 -16.26
C LYS A 85 -11.90 0.85 -17.09
N GLU A 86 -10.72 0.71 -16.50
CA GLU A 86 -9.45 1.06 -17.12
C GLU A 86 -8.34 0.06 -16.76
N ASN A 87 -7.30 -0.03 -17.59
CA ASN A 87 -6.17 -0.90 -17.33
C ASN A 87 -5.27 -0.32 -16.26
N LEU A 88 -5.10 -1.04 -15.14
CA LEU A 88 -4.33 -0.62 -13.97
C LEU A 88 -2.90 -0.17 -14.34
N LYS A 89 -2.18 -1.02 -15.10
CA LYS A 89 -0.78 -0.75 -15.47
C LYS A 89 -0.65 0.52 -16.31
N ASN A 90 -1.51 0.68 -17.31
CA ASN A 90 -1.43 1.82 -18.24
C ASN A 90 -1.76 3.12 -17.50
N LYS A 91 -2.79 3.10 -16.66
CA LYS A 91 -3.20 4.28 -15.90
C LYS A 91 -2.17 4.66 -14.83
N ALA A 92 -1.61 3.70 -14.12
CA ALA A 92 -0.54 3.96 -13.16
C ALA A 92 0.69 4.60 -13.82
N LYS A 93 1.06 4.16 -15.03
CA LYS A 93 2.16 4.77 -15.80
C LYS A 93 1.81 6.18 -16.30
N GLU A 94 0.58 6.40 -16.76
CA GLU A 94 0.11 7.74 -17.15
C GLU A 94 0.25 8.73 -16.00
N LEU A 95 -0.19 8.34 -14.78
CA LEU A 95 -0.13 9.16 -13.57
C LEU A 95 1.30 9.40 -13.04
N THR A 96 2.29 8.72 -13.61
CA THR A 96 3.71 8.81 -13.22
C THR A 96 4.63 9.16 -14.39
N ASP A 97 4.12 9.89 -15.38
CA ASP A 97 4.86 10.35 -16.57
C ASP A 97 5.60 9.20 -17.31
N GLY A 98 4.99 8.02 -17.34
CA GLY A 98 5.54 6.83 -17.99
C GLY A 98 6.58 6.04 -17.16
N LYS A 99 7.04 6.57 -16.02
CA LYS A 99 8.08 5.94 -15.17
C LYS A 99 7.58 4.69 -14.46
N GLY A 100 6.30 4.66 -14.09
CA GLY A 100 5.72 3.69 -13.20
C GLY A 100 5.78 4.12 -11.73
N VAL A 101 5.19 3.31 -10.85
CA VAL A 101 5.07 3.63 -9.41
C VAL A 101 6.28 3.12 -8.62
N ASP A 102 6.72 3.88 -7.63
CA ASP A 102 7.88 3.53 -6.80
C ASP A 102 7.56 2.39 -5.83
N ILE A 103 6.36 2.42 -5.26
CA ILE A 103 5.90 1.45 -4.25
C ILE A 103 4.52 0.93 -4.63
N VAL A 104 4.33 -0.38 -4.52
CA VAL A 104 3.02 -1.04 -4.59
C VAL A 104 2.69 -1.64 -3.23
N MET A 105 1.53 -1.31 -2.68
CA MET A 105 0.95 -1.92 -1.49
C MET A 105 -0.06 -2.97 -1.92
N ASP A 106 0.25 -4.24 -1.75
CA ASP A 106 -0.58 -5.36 -2.23
C ASP A 106 -1.12 -6.25 -1.10
N PRO A 107 -2.31 -5.93 -0.55
CA PRO A 107 -3.05 -6.81 0.34
C PRO A 107 -4.02 -7.74 -0.40
N VAL A 108 -4.10 -7.66 -1.74
CA VAL A 108 -5.15 -8.27 -2.56
C VAL A 108 -4.74 -9.62 -3.15
N GLY A 109 -3.55 -9.69 -3.72
CA GLY A 109 -3.09 -10.88 -4.44
C GLY A 109 -3.77 -11.08 -5.80
N GLY A 110 -3.76 -12.33 -6.29
CA GLY A 110 -4.40 -12.70 -7.54
C GLY A 110 -3.78 -12.06 -8.79
N ASN A 111 -4.56 -11.91 -9.85
CA ASN A 111 -4.08 -11.42 -11.14
C ASN A 111 -3.65 -9.94 -11.12
N VAL A 112 -4.24 -9.14 -10.23
CA VAL A 112 -3.93 -7.69 -10.13
C VAL A 112 -2.50 -7.45 -9.64
N SER A 113 -1.91 -8.38 -8.89
CA SER A 113 -0.52 -8.29 -8.42
C SER A 113 0.48 -8.26 -9.58
N GLU A 114 0.27 -9.08 -10.64
CA GLU A 114 1.15 -9.07 -11.81
C GLU A 114 1.03 -7.75 -12.59
N GLU A 115 -0.18 -7.24 -12.77
CA GLU A 115 -0.38 -5.95 -13.41
C GLU A 115 0.29 -4.81 -12.63
N ALA A 116 0.16 -4.81 -11.31
CA ALA A 116 0.80 -3.83 -10.44
C ALA A 116 2.34 -3.94 -10.49
N LEU A 117 2.90 -5.18 -10.51
CA LEU A 117 4.33 -5.37 -10.70
C LEU A 117 4.81 -4.80 -12.06
N ARG A 118 4.02 -4.99 -13.12
CA ARG A 118 4.33 -4.42 -14.45
C ARG A 118 4.21 -2.88 -14.47
N ALA A 119 3.41 -2.30 -13.58
CA ALA A 119 3.27 -0.86 -13.40
C ALA A 119 4.39 -0.23 -12.57
N THR A 120 5.16 -1.03 -11.82
CA THR A 120 6.23 -0.55 -10.94
C THR A 120 7.35 0.11 -11.74
N ALA A 121 7.97 1.15 -11.19
CA ALA A 121 9.11 1.84 -11.77
C ALA A 121 10.40 0.99 -11.71
N TRP A 122 11.46 1.44 -12.39
CA TRP A 122 12.81 0.88 -12.22
C TRP A 122 13.25 0.98 -10.75
N ASN A 123 13.74 -0.13 -10.20
CA ASN A 123 14.12 -0.27 -8.77
C ASN A 123 12.99 -0.02 -7.77
N GLY A 124 11.71 -0.11 -8.19
CA GLY A 124 10.58 -0.01 -7.30
C GLY A 124 10.39 -1.23 -6.40
N ARG A 125 9.36 -1.19 -5.52
CA ARG A 125 9.09 -2.25 -4.54
C ARG A 125 7.63 -2.68 -4.60
N LEU A 126 7.39 -3.99 -4.70
CA LEU A 126 6.08 -4.62 -4.50
C LEU A 126 6.03 -5.19 -3.09
N LEU A 127 5.19 -4.64 -2.24
CA LEU A 127 4.99 -5.06 -0.85
C LEU A 127 3.88 -6.11 -0.78
N VAL A 128 4.25 -7.36 -0.52
CA VAL A 128 3.30 -8.47 -0.37
C VAL A 128 2.78 -8.50 1.05
N ILE A 129 1.50 -8.12 1.25
CA ILE A 129 0.86 -7.98 2.56
C ILE A 129 -0.16 -9.08 2.81
N GLY A 130 -0.89 -9.49 1.76
CA GLY A 130 -1.93 -10.49 1.88
C GLY A 130 -2.50 -10.93 0.55
N PHE A 131 -3.52 -11.79 0.61
CA PHE A 131 -4.16 -12.40 -0.54
C PHE A 131 -5.68 -12.39 -0.36
N ALA A 132 -6.25 -11.19 -0.14
CA ALA A 132 -7.68 -11.03 0.14
C ALA A 132 -8.59 -11.51 -1.00
N GLN A 133 -8.08 -11.58 -2.24
CA GLN A 133 -8.78 -12.15 -3.38
C GLN A 133 -8.83 -13.70 -3.32
N GLY A 134 -8.00 -14.34 -2.50
CA GLY A 134 -7.91 -15.78 -2.31
C GLY A 134 -6.76 -16.46 -3.05
N ASP A 135 -6.47 -16.07 -4.28
CA ASP A 135 -5.43 -16.68 -5.09
C ASP A 135 -4.04 -16.09 -4.79
N ILE A 136 -3.06 -16.98 -4.58
CA ILE A 136 -1.66 -16.57 -4.47
C ILE A 136 -1.12 -16.33 -5.89
N PRO A 137 -0.63 -15.11 -6.20
CA PRO A 137 -0.19 -14.77 -7.56
C PRO A 137 1.05 -15.58 -7.98
N LYS A 138 1.05 -16.03 -9.24
CA LYS A 138 2.23 -16.64 -9.86
C LYS A 138 2.96 -15.59 -10.66
N ILE A 139 3.94 -14.95 -10.04
CA ILE A 139 4.68 -13.83 -10.63
C ILE A 139 5.82 -14.34 -11.52
N PRO A 140 5.88 -13.90 -12.79
CA PRO A 140 7.03 -14.19 -13.66
C PRO A 140 8.28 -13.44 -13.17
N LEU A 141 9.26 -14.16 -12.61
CA LEU A 141 10.46 -13.58 -12.02
C LEU A 141 11.33 -12.78 -12.99
N ASN A 142 11.22 -13.05 -14.30
CA ASN A 142 11.89 -12.23 -15.31
C ASN A 142 11.47 -10.77 -15.30
N ILE A 143 10.25 -10.46 -14.83
CA ILE A 143 9.80 -9.06 -14.69
C ILE A 143 10.60 -8.36 -13.57
N ALA A 144 10.80 -9.04 -12.46
CA ALA A 144 11.62 -8.51 -11.37
C ALA A 144 13.07 -8.26 -11.84
N LEU A 145 13.64 -9.19 -12.62
CA LEU A 145 14.98 -9.04 -13.19
C LEU A 145 15.11 -7.81 -14.09
N VAL A 146 14.25 -7.70 -15.11
CA VAL A 146 14.38 -6.64 -16.14
C VAL A 146 13.98 -5.26 -15.65
N LYS A 147 13.32 -5.15 -14.51
CA LYS A 147 12.88 -3.88 -13.90
C LYS A 147 13.67 -3.55 -12.63
N GLY A 148 14.54 -4.44 -12.15
CA GLY A 148 15.22 -4.28 -10.87
C GLY A 148 14.27 -4.19 -9.67
N VAL A 149 13.02 -4.69 -9.80
CA VAL A 149 11.99 -4.56 -8.76
C VAL A 149 12.26 -5.51 -7.61
N SER A 150 12.13 -5.01 -6.38
CA SER A 150 12.13 -5.82 -5.17
C SER A 150 10.72 -6.33 -4.86
N ILE A 151 10.57 -7.63 -4.63
CA ILE A 151 9.35 -8.24 -4.10
C ILE A 151 9.59 -8.45 -2.60
N VAL A 152 8.87 -7.70 -1.77
CA VAL A 152 9.15 -7.56 -0.34
C VAL A 152 8.01 -8.11 0.49
N GLY A 153 8.25 -9.17 1.26
CA GLY A 153 7.28 -9.72 2.20
C GLY A 153 7.06 -8.79 3.40
N VAL A 154 5.80 -8.61 3.78
CA VAL A 154 5.39 -7.80 4.92
C VAL A 154 4.61 -8.67 5.90
N TRP A 155 5.26 -9.09 6.99
CA TRP A 155 4.60 -9.84 8.06
C TRP A 155 4.80 -9.12 9.39
N TRP A 156 3.98 -8.10 9.62
CA TRP A 156 4.01 -7.25 10.81
C TRP A 156 3.87 -8.07 12.11
N GLY A 157 2.92 -9.02 12.17
CA GLY A 157 2.71 -9.83 13.36
C GLY A 157 3.95 -10.64 13.79
N ARG A 158 4.75 -11.12 12.83
CA ARG A 158 6.03 -11.77 13.14
C ARG A 158 7.07 -10.77 13.62
N TRP A 159 7.13 -9.61 12.96
CA TRP A 159 8.07 -8.57 13.33
C TRP A 159 7.85 -8.06 14.75
N THR A 160 6.59 -7.86 15.18
CA THR A 160 6.29 -7.45 16.58
C THR A 160 6.80 -8.43 17.62
N GLN A 161 6.87 -9.73 17.29
CA GLN A 161 7.40 -10.78 18.16
C GLN A 161 8.93 -10.82 18.18
N THR A 162 9.57 -10.56 17.04
CA THR A 162 11.04 -10.66 16.90
C THR A 162 11.77 -9.35 17.20
N SER A 163 11.10 -8.21 17.07
CA SER A 163 11.65 -6.87 17.33
C SER A 163 10.68 -6.02 18.17
N PRO A 164 10.36 -6.46 19.41
CA PRO A 164 9.32 -5.82 20.21
C PRO A 164 9.64 -4.38 20.61
N LYS A 165 10.92 -4.03 20.77
CA LYS A 165 11.33 -2.67 21.14
C LYS A 165 11.08 -1.69 19.98
N GLU A 166 11.62 -2.00 18.80
CA GLU A 166 11.45 -1.20 17.59
C GLU A 166 9.98 -1.12 17.18
N SER A 167 9.22 -2.20 17.40
CA SER A 167 7.78 -2.23 17.15
C SER A 167 7.03 -1.27 18.09
N ALA A 168 7.40 -1.20 19.35
CA ALA A 168 6.80 -0.28 20.32
C ALA A 168 7.14 1.18 20.00
N GLU A 169 8.37 1.45 19.56
CA GLU A 169 8.80 2.78 19.10
C GLU A 169 7.99 3.23 17.86
N ASP A 170 7.88 2.36 16.84
CA ASP A 170 7.09 2.65 15.64
C ASP A 170 5.61 2.86 15.96
N PHE A 171 5.07 2.09 16.90
CA PHE A 171 3.67 2.27 17.31
C PHE A 171 3.45 3.58 18.08
N LYS A 172 4.43 4.01 18.88
CA LYS A 172 4.38 5.32 19.53
C LYS A 172 4.39 6.46 18.50
N GLU A 173 5.31 6.42 17.53
CA GLU A 173 5.33 7.41 16.45
C GLU A 173 4.00 7.41 15.65
N LEU A 174 3.44 6.24 15.40
CA LEU A 174 2.14 6.11 14.73
C LEU A 174 1.02 6.81 15.51
N ILE A 175 1.00 6.69 16.83
CA ILE A 175 0.02 7.36 17.70
C ILE A 175 0.20 8.88 17.65
N ASP A 176 1.41 9.39 17.52
CA ASP A 176 1.69 10.82 17.43
C ASP A 176 1.16 11.45 16.11
N PHE A 177 0.84 10.64 15.09
CA PHE A 177 0.21 11.09 13.82
C PHE A 177 -1.32 11.17 13.87
N ILE A 178 -1.96 10.61 14.90
CA ILE A 178 -3.40 10.43 15.05
C ILE A 178 -3.92 11.28 16.22
#